data_b1f493db788b8386120dad3c158b81ab
#
_entry.id   b1f493db788b8386120dad3c158b81ab
#
_cell.length_a   1.000
_cell.length_b   1.000
_cell.length_c   1.000
_cell.angle_alpha   90.00
_cell.angle_beta   90.00
_cell.angle_gamma   90.00
#
_symmetry.space_group_name_H-M   'P 1'
#
loop_
_entity.id
_entity.type
_entity.pdbx_description
1 polymer ?
#
loop_
_entity_poly.entity_id
_entity_poly.type
_entity_poly.pdbx_seq_one_letter_code
_entity_poly.pdbx_strand_id
1 'polypeptide(L)'
;MQNDFSLIDRRAEENGVAEASSPFHENVGFMSYNALAGGVLSGKYMTGLPATYDNPSFDSSKKTRENPRGRHDEPGWSRTLYRYRSGPALSAVESYSKLANQYGMSLVELSLRWTASRRLVTTTLLGTTSKNQLEENIKFYQNKKALPDELLWEIDRVHMRNRLPIFASDRVGKDWYGEGEIGERIP
;
A
#
# COMPACT_ATOMS: atom_id res chain seq x y z
N MET A 1 19.75 4.16 0.93
CA MET A 1 18.74 3.76 1.96
C MET A 1 17.57 3.08 1.27
N GLN A 2 16.92 2.10 1.90
CA GLN A 2 15.79 1.37 1.31
C GLN A 2 14.64 1.26 2.32
N ASN A 3 13.40 1.56 1.91
CA ASN A 3 12.24 1.44 2.76
C ASN A 3 10.95 1.18 1.97
N ASP A 4 9.91 0.67 2.68
CA ASP A 4 8.55 0.55 2.16
C ASP A 4 7.99 1.94 1.86
N PHE A 5 7.44 2.13 0.66
CA PHE A 5 6.87 3.41 0.28
C PHE A 5 5.82 3.27 -0.84
N SER A 6 4.61 3.71 -0.56
CA SER A 6 3.47 3.60 -1.48
C SER A 6 2.39 4.63 -1.12
N LEU A 7 1.33 4.70 -1.91
CA LEU A 7 0.15 5.54 -1.63
C LEU A 7 -0.46 5.30 -0.23
N ILE A 8 -0.37 4.08 0.29
CA ILE A 8 -0.92 3.70 1.60
C ILE A 8 0.13 3.48 2.69
N ASP A 9 1.39 3.70 2.38
CA ASP A 9 2.49 3.71 3.36
C ASP A 9 3.46 4.85 3.05
N ARG A 10 3.28 5.99 3.69
CA ARG A 10 4.10 7.19 3.50
C ARG A 10 5.04 7.47 4.68
N ARG A 11 5.27 6.49 5.55
CA ARG A 11 6.09 6.68 6.75
C ARG A 11 7.50 7.20 6.46
N ALA A 12 8.13 6.74 5.38
CA ALA A 12 9.46 7.24 5.01
C ALA A 12 9.48 8.75 4.72
N GLU A 13 8.37 9.31 4.24
CA GLU A 13 8.21 10.73 3.97
C GLU A 13 7.83 11.51 5.25
N GLU A 14 7.05 10.92 6.14
CA GLU A 14 6.47 11.60 7.31
C GLU A 14 7.30 11.45 8.58
N ASN A 15 8.13 10.40 8.70
CA ASN A 15 8.90 10.09 9.91
C ASN A 15 10.37 10.55 9.83
N GLY A 16 10.67 11.58 9.02
CA GLY A 16 12.00 12.19 8.96
C GLY A 16 13.04 11.43 8.11
N VAL A 17 12.70 10.27 7.52
CA VAL A 17 13.62 9.53 6.65
C VAL A 17 13.92 10.32 5.37
N ALA A 18 12.91 10.98 4.81
CA ALA A 18 13.07 11.84 3.63
C ALA A 18 14.01 13.02 3.94
N GLU A 19 13.83 13.64 5.10
CA GLU A 19 14.67 14.75 5.57
C GLU A 19 16.11 14.29 5.75
N ALA A 20 16.33 13.21 6.51
CA ALA A 20 17.66 12.69 6.77
C ALA A 20 18.39 12.26 5.48
N SER A 21 17.70 11.73 4.48
CA SER A 21 18.31 11.32 3.21
C SER A 21 18.53 12.47 2.21
N SER A 22 17.95 13.63 2.48
CA SER A 22 17.98 14.78 1.58
C SER A 22 19.40 15.31 1.30
N PRO A 23 19.61 16.06 0.20
CA PRO A 23 20.89 16.73 -0.08
C PRO A 23 21.33 17.73 0.98
N PHE A 24 20.43 18.20 1.83
CA PHE A 24 20.73 19.13 2.93
C PHE A 24 21.29 18.43 4.17
N HIS A 25 21.19 17.10 4.24
CA HIS A 25 21.68 16.27 5.34
C HIS A 25 22.65 15.21 4.82
N GLU A 26 22.31 13.94 4.87
CA GLU A 26 23.23 12.84 4.55
C GLU A 26 23.43 12.60 3.05
N ASN A 27 22.61 13.23 2.19
CA ASN A 27 22.66 13.09 0.73
C ASN A 27 22.70 11.61 0.27
N VAL A 28 21.82 10.79 0.82
CA VAL A 28 21.74 9.37 0.56
C VAL A 28 20.56 9.05 -0.33
N GLY A 29 20.81 8.38 -1.46
CA GLY A 29 19.76 7.93 -2.36
C GLY A 29 18.74 7.03 -1.63
N PHE A 30 17.45 7.22 -1.94
CA PHE A 30 16.34 6.44 -1.39
C PHE A 30 15.77 5.48 -2.43
N MET A 31 15.77 4.21 -2.10
CA MET A 31 15.20 3.14 -2.89
C MET A 31 13.85 2.72 -2.28
N SER A 32 12.77 2.97 -2.99
CA SER A 32 11.44 2.52 -2.56
C SER A 32 11.20 1.07 -2.95
N TYR A 33 10.55 0.30 -2.08
CA TYR A 33 10.00 -1.00 -2.42
C TYR A 33 8.50 -1.06 -2.07
N ASN A 34 7.79 -2.08 -2.51
CA ASN A 34 6.36 -2.23 -2.32
C ASN A 34 5.49 -1.07 -2.86
N ALA A 35 5.91 -0.40 -3.93
CA ALA A 35 5.12 0.69 -4.53
C ALA A 35 3.67 0.31 -4.87
N LEU A 36 3.39 -0.99 -5.04
CA LEU A 36 2.06 -1.56 -5.21
C LEU A 36 1.52 -2.26 -3.95
N ALA A 37 2.13 -2.02 -2.78
CA ALA A 37 1.69 -2.56 -1.49
C ALA A 37 1.41 -4.08 -1.54
N GLY A 38 2.40 -4.86 -1.99
CA GLY A 38 2.25 -6.30 -2.17
C GLY A 38 1.23 -6.69 -3.25
N GLY A 39 0.81 -5.76 -4.08
CA GLY A 39 -0.17 -5.94 -5.15
C GLY A 39 -1.59 -5.49 -4.79
N VAL A 40 -1.84 -4.97 -3.60
CA VAL A 40 -3.17 -4.43 -3.24
C VAL A 40 -3.51 -3.22 -4.10
N LEU A 41 -2.55 -2.35 -4.39
CA LEU A 41 -2.70 -1.21 -5.28
C LEU A 41 -2.78 -1.57 -6.78
N SER A 42 -2.89 -2.86 -7.11
CA SER A 42 -3.30 -3.28 -8.47
C SER A 42 -4.84 -3.35 -8.63
N GLY A 43 -5.59 -3.22 -7.54
CA GLY A 43 -7.04 -3.35 -7.54
C GLY A 43 -7.58 -4.79 -7.60
N LYS A 44 -6.75 -5.79 -7.88
CA LYS A 44 -7.20 -7.19 -8.06
C LYS A 44 -7.79 -7.84 -6.81
N TYR A 45 -7.57 -7.23 -5.65
CA TYR A 45 -8.09 -7.72 -4.37
C TYR A 45 -9.30 -6.95 -3.86
N MET A 46 -9.80 -5.96 -4.58
CA MET A 46 -10.97 -5.16 -4.16
C MET A 46 -12.24 -5.99 -4.02
N THR A 47 -12.38 -7.06 -4.81
CA THR A 47 -13.47 -8.02 -4.66
C THR A 47 -13.07 -9.15 -3.73
N GLY A 48 -13.20 -8.93 -2.42
CA GLY A 48 -12.99 -9.96 -1.41
C GLY A 48 -11.51 -10.39 -1.28
N LEU A 49 -10.79 -9.76 -0.36
CA LEU A 49 -9.62 -10.41 0.23
C LEU A 49 -10.10 -11.63 1.03
N PRO A 50 -9.32 -12.72 1.03
CA PRO A 50 -9.62 -13.81 1.94
C PRO A 50 -9.65 -13.24 3.36
N ALA A 51 -10.55 -13.80 4.17
CA ALA A 51 -10.78 -13.41 5.54
C ALA A 51 -9.45 -13.09 6.23
N THR A 52 -9.40 -11.92 6.77
CA THR A 52 -8.24 -11.36 7.42
C THR A 52 -7.95 -12.11 8.73
N TYR A 53 -6.94 -11.69 9.42
CA TYR A 53 -6.55 -12.01 10.80
C TYR A 53 -7.73 -12.20 11.79
N ASP A 54 -8.90 -11.82 11.38
CA ASP A 54 -10.16 -11.80 12.12
C ASP A 54 -10.86 -13.14 12.20
N ASN A 55 -10.36 -14.13 11.48
CA ASN A 55 -10.88 -15.49 11.57
C ASN A 55 -9.88 -16.35 12.36
N PRO A 56 -10.17 -16.73 13.59
CA PRO A 56 -9.33 -17.63 14.36
C PRO A 56 -9.14 -19.01 13.70
N SER A 57 -9.94 -19.33 12.69
CA SER A 57 -9.79 -20.51 11.83
C SER A 57 -8.92 -20.27 10.60
N PHE A 58 -8.24 -19.12 10.47
CA PHE A 58 -7.32 -18.87 9.37
C PHE A 58 -6.10 -19.78 9.46
N ASP A 59 -6.17 -20.89 8.78
CA ASP A 59 -5.04 -21.80 8.58
C ASP A 59 -4.15 -21.23 7.46
N SER A 60 -3.03 -20.62 7.87
CA SER A 60 -2.05 -20.05 6.94
C SER A 60 -1.38 -21.08 6.04
N SER A 61 -1.58 -22.37 6.29
CA SER A 61 -1.06 -23.46 5.47
C SER A 61 -1.99 -23.85 4.32
N LYS A 62 -3.27 -23.47 4.38
CA LYS A 62 -4.25 -23.80 3.34
C LYS A 62 -4.27 -22.74 2.25
N LYS A 63 -4.34 -23.20 1.00
CA LYS A 63 -4.62 -22.29 -0.13
C LYS A 63 -5.96 -21.60 0.11
N THR A 64 -5.93 -20.27 0.10
CA THR A 64 -7.13 -19.47 0.32
C THR A 64 -8.04 -19.43 -0.91
N ARG A 65 -7.52 -19.84 -2.08
CA ARG A 65 -8.24 -19.95 -3.35
C ARG A 65 -7.64 -21.04 -4.25
N GLU A 66 -8.51 -21.70 -4.99
CA GLU A 66 -8.12 -22.69 -6.01
C GLU A 66 -7.23 -22.08 -7.10
N ASN A 67 -7.54 -20.84 -7.51
CA ASN A 67 -6.76 -20.01 -8.44
C ASN A 67 -6.32 -18.72 -7.74
N PRO A 68 -5.11 -18.63 -7.19
CA PRO A 68 -4.63 -17.45 -6.49
C PRO A 68 -4.46 -16.26 -7.45
N ARG A 69 -5.02 -15.11 -7.11
CA ARG A 69 -4.87 -13.85 -7.86
C ARG A 69 -3.47 -13.25 -7.70
N GLY A 70 -2.74 -13.70 -6.69
CA GLY A 70 -1.41 -13.26 -6.37
C GLY A 70 -1.05 -13.49 -4.90
N ARG A 71 0.00 -12.80 -4.43
CA ARG A 71 0.63 -13.05 -3.13
C ARG A 71 -0.30 -13.09 -1.92
N HIS A 72 -1.35 -12.27 -1.90
CA HIS A 72 -2.29 -12.26 -0.78
C HIS A 72 -3.18 -13.51 -0.71
N ASP A 73 -3.32 -14.23 -1.81
CA ASP A 73 -4.06 -15.49 -1.86
C ASP A 73 -3.15 -16.70 -1.59
N GLU A 74 -1.83 -16.50 -1.39
CA GLU A 74 -0.87 -17.54 -1.10
C GLU A 74 -0.53 -17.60 0.40
N PRO A 75 -0.55 -18.77 1.03
CA PRO A 75 -0.39 -18.93 2.47
C PRO A 75 0.89 -18.31 3.04
N GLY A 76 2.02 -18.50 2.37
CA GLY A 76 3.32 -17.99 2.84
C GLY A 76 3.40 -16.46 2.86
N TRP A 77 2.84 -15.81 1.85
CA TRP A 77 2.87 -14.36 1.70
C TRP A 77 1.80 -13.66 2.53
N SER A 78 0.67 -14.30 2.77
CA SER A 78 -0.43 -13.70 3.51
C SER A 78 -0.04 -13.28 4.93
N ARG A 79 0.86 -14.01 5.59
CA ARG A 79 1.40 -13.66 6.91
C ARG A 79 2.25 -12.40 6.91
N THR A 80 3.01 -12.17 5.83
CA THR A 80 3.92 -11.02 5.72
C THR A 80 3.18 -9.76 5.28
N LEU A 81 2.11 -9.91 4.49
CA LEU A 81 1.38 -8.82 3.87
C LEU A 81 0.08 -8.46 4.61
N TYR A 82 -0.13 -8.98 5.83
CA TYR A 82 -1.37 -8.80 6.60
C TYR A 82 -1.78 -7.33 6.75
N ARG A 83 -0.82 -6.44 6.95
CA ARG A 83 -1.05 -5.01 7.18
C ARG A 83 -1.78 -4.30 6.03
N TYR A 84 -1.63 -4.80 4.81
CA TYR A 84 -2.30 -4.21 3.63
C TYR A 84 -3.75 -4.65 3.46
N ARG A 85 -4.28 -5.48 4.36
CA ARG A 85 -5.62 -6.04 4.30
C ARG A 85 -6.57 -5.49 5.35
N SER A 86 -6.14 -4.52 6.14
CA SER A 86 -7.03 -3.84 7.08
C SER A 86 -8.17 -3.15 6.33
N GLY A 87 -9.35 -3.05 6.95
CA GLY A 87 -10.48 -2.33 6.39
C GLY A 87 -10.12 -0.91 5.96
N PRO A 88 -9.45 -0.10 6.81
CA PRO A 88 -8.97 1.22 6.43
C PRO A 88 -8.03 1.25 5.24
N ALA A 89 -7.12 0.26 5.10
CA ALA A 89 -6.23 0.18 3.94
C ALA A 89 -7.03 -0.08 2.66
N LEU A 90 -7.99 -1.00 2.69
CA LEU A 90 -8.83 -1.31 1.54
C LEU A 90 -9.74 -0.14 1.16
N SER A 91 -10.28 0.59 2.12
CA SER A 91 -11.06 1.81 1.89
C SER A 91 -10.21 2.91 1.22
N ALA A 92 -8.95 3.05 1.63
CA ALA A 92 -8.02 3.96 0.96
C ALA A 92 -7.73 3.52 -0.48
N VAL A 93 -7.48 2.23 -0.71
CA VAL A 93 -7.26 1.64 -2.05
C VAL A 93 -8.46 1.88 -2.96
N GLU A 94 -9.68 1.70 -2.45
CA GLU A 94 -10.90 1.98 -3.21
C GLU A 94 -11.01 3.46 -3.58
N SER A 95 -10.69 4.36 -2.66
CA SER A 95 -10.68 5.81 -2.90
C SER A 95 -9.65 6.18 -3.97
N TYR A 96 -8.43 5.65 -3.92
CA TYR A 96 -7.42 5.85 -4.96
C TYR A 96 -7.82 5.25 -6.31
N SER A 97 -8.51 4.11 -6.32
CA SER A 97 -9.02 3.51 -7.56
C SER A 97 -10.06 4.38 -8.24
N LYS A 98 -11.01 4.93 -7.47
CA LYS A 98 -12.00 5.87 -7.98
C LYS A 98 -11.32 7.11 -8.56
N LEU A 99 -10.33 7.63 -7.84
CA LEU A 99 -9.57 8.81 -8.27
C LEU A 99 -8.78 8.52 -9.55
N ALA A 100 -8.08 7.39 -9.65
CA ALA A 100 -7.37 7.00 -10.87
C ALA A 100 -8.30 6.96 -12.09
N ASN A 101 -9.47 6.32 -11.94
CA ASN A 101 -10.47 6.22 -12.99
C ASN A 101 -10.99 7.60 -13.45
N GLN A 102 -11.18 8.55 -12.55
CA GLN A 102 -11.61 9.92 -12.89
C GLN A 102 -10.60 10.64 -13.80
N TYR A 103 -9.32 10.30 -13.67
CA TYR A 103 -8.23 10.85 -14.50
C TYR A 103 -7.81 9.94 -15.64
N GLY A 104 -8.60 8.91 -15.96
CA GLY A 104 -8.35 8.00 -17.08
C GLY A 104 -7.11 7.11 -16.93
N MET A 105 -6.71 6.84 -15.69
CA MET A 105 -5.55 6.00 -15.35
C MET A 105 -5.97 4.72 -14.66
N SER A 106 -5.16 3.68 -14.77
CA SER A 106 -5.27 2.52 -13.89
C SER A 106 -4.73 2.86 -12.48
N LEU A 107 -5.18 2.12 -11.47
CA LEU A 107 -4.65 2.28 -10.10
C LEU A 107 -3.15 1.96 -10.04
N VAL A 108 -2.67 1.00 -10.86
CA VAL A 108 -1.25 0.69 -10.99
C VAL A 108 -0.49 1.90 -11.54
N GLU A 109 -0.97 2.50 -12.62
CA GLU A 109 -0.37 3.69 -13.22
C GLU A 109 -0.30 4.84 -12.21
N LEU A 110 -1.41 5.15 -11.55
CA LEU A 110 -1.47 6.18 -10.52
C LEU A 110 -0.42 5.92 -9.44
N SER A 111 -0.37 4.69 -8.90
CA SER A 111 0.53 4.33 -7.79
C SER A 111 2.01 4.47 -8.18
N LEU A 112 2.38 3.98 -9.36
CA LEU A 112 3.76 4.00 -9.81
C LEU A 112 4.21 5.41 -10.19
N ARG A 113 3.38 6.16 -10.92
CA ARG A 113 3.69 7.55 -11.29
C ARG A 113 3.75 8.47 -10.07
N TRP A 114 2.83 8.29 -9.11
CA TRP A 114 2.89 9.03 -7.86
C TRP A 114 4.18 8.72 -7.10
N THR A 115 4.54 7.45 -6.91
CA THR A 115 5.81 7.08 -6.26
C THR A 115 7.02 7.70 -6.96
N ALA A 116 7.06 7.62 -8.31
CA ALA A 116 8.15 8.19 -9.09
C ALA A 116 8.22 9.71 -9.04
N SER A 117 7.11 10.39 -8.76
CA SER A 117 7.06 11.87 -8.66
C SER A 117 7.58 12.41 -7.33
N ARG A 118 7.75 11.54 -6.33
CA ARG A 118 8.17 12.00 -4.99
C ARG A 118 9.66 12.32 -4.95
N ARG A 119 10.00 13.51 -4.46
CA ARG A 119 11.39 14.01 -4.36
C ARG A 119 12.32 13.09 -3.57
N LEU A 120 11.78 12.40 -2.59
CA LEU A 120 12.46 11.38 -1.79
C LEU A 120 13.01 10.24 -2.66
N VAL A 121 12.26 9.80 -3.67
CA VAL A 121 12.51 8.55 -4.38
C VAL A 121 13.56 8.72 -5.45
N THR A 122 14.73 8.12 -5.25
CA THR A 122 15.79 8.03 -6.25
C THR A 122 15.53 6.88 -7.23
N THR A 123 15.04 5.76 -6.73
CA THR A 123 14.73 4.57 -7.53
C THR A 123 13.65 3.73 -6.86
N THR A 124 12.97 2.90 -7.64
CA THR A 124 11.91 2.01 -7.15
C THR A 124 12.16 0.57 -7.57
N LEU A 125 12.06 -0.36 -6.63
CA LEU A 125 12.07 -1.79 -6.91
C LEU A 125 10.69 -2.23 -7.42
N LEU A 126 10.68 -2.78 -8.62
CA LEU A 126 9.47 -3.34 -9.25
C LEU A 126 9.43 -4.85 -9.07
N GLY A 127 8.41 -5.35 -8.39
CA GLY A 127 8.11 -6.78 -8.30
C GLY A 127 7.01 -7.15 -9.28
N THR A 128 7.29 -8.05 -10.22
CA THR A 128 6.32 -8.53 -11.21
C THR A 128 6.33 -10.05 -11.27
N THR A 129 5.22 -10.65 -11.67
CA THR A 129 5.08 -12.09 -11.85
C THR A 129 4.90 -12.50 -13.32
N SER A 130 4.81 -11.53 -14.22
CA SER A 130 4.73 -11.76 -15.66
C SER A 130 5.45 -10.69 -16.46
N LYS A 131 5.85 -11.04 -17.68
CA LYS A 131 6.50 -10.14 -18.62
C LYS A 131 5.60 -8.93 -18.95
N ASN A 132 4.32 -9.17 -19.17
CA ASN A 132 3.35 -8.11 -19.49
C ASN A 132 3.26 -7.07 -18.36
N GLN A 133 3.21 -7.51 -17.10
CA GLN A 133 3.23 -6.60 -15.95
C GLN A 133 4.52 -5.77 -15.91
N LEU A 134 5.66 -6.37 -16.22
CA LEU A 134 6.93 -5.65 -16.25
C LEU A 134 6.93 -4.58 -17.36
N GLU A 135 6.53 -4.94 -18.55
CA GLU A 135 6.46 -4.01 -19.70
C GLU A 135 5.50 -2.85 -19.42
N GLU A 136 4.33 -3.13 -18.84
CA GLU A 136 3.36 -2.11 -18.44
C GLU A 136 3.93 -1.19 -17.36
N ASN A 137 4.51 -1.74 -16.30
CA ASN A 137 5.11 -0.95 -15.23
C ASN A 137 6.25 -0.05 -15.74
N ILE A 138 7.10 -0.54 -16.64
CA ILE A 138 8.17 0.24 -17.26
C ILE A 138 7.58 1.42 -18.04
N LYS A 139 6.53 1.20 -18.84
CA LYS A 139 5.84 2.28 -19.58
C LYS A 139 5.34 3.39 -18.64
N PHE A 140 4.78 3.03 -17.49
CA PHE A 140 4.32 4.02 -16.49
C PHE A 140 5.48 4.83 -15.92
N TYR A 141 6.62 4.21 -15.63
CA TYR A 141 7.83 4.91 -15.17
C TYR A 141 8.48 5.78 -16.26
N GLN A 142 8.38 5.38 -17.50
CA GLN A 142 8.88 6.16 -18.64
C GLN A 142 8.00 7.37 -18.97
N ASN A 143 6.76 7.38 -18.50
CA ASN A 143 5.86 8.51 -18.68
C ASN A 143 6.31 9.70 -17.81
N LYS A 144 7.03 10.63 -18.41
CA LYS A 144 7.57 11.82 -17.75
C LYS A 144 6.56 12.97 -17.58
N LYS A 145 5.34 12.82 -18.07
CA LYS A 145 4.29 13.83 -17.88
C LYS A 145 3.97 13.92 -16.38
N ALA A 146 4.07 15.11 -15.80
CA ALA A 146 3.71 15.34 -14.42
C ALA A 146 2.24 14.95 -14.16
N LEU A 147 1.97 14.45 -12.95
CA LEU A 147 0.59 14.32 -12.49
C LEU A 147 0.00 15.72 -12.29
N PRO A 148 -1.27 15.97 -12.64
CA PRO A 148 -1.92 17.25 -12.38
C PRO A 148 -1.89 17.62 -10.89
N ASP A 149 -1.75 18.91 -10.59
CA ASP A 149 -1.72 19.39 -9.20
C ASP A 149 -3.04 19.06 -8.47
N GLU A 150 -4.17 19.18 -9.14
CA GLU A 150 -5.48 18.82 -8.59
C GLU A 150 -5.54 17.34 -8.20
N LEU A 151 -4.93 16.46 -9.01
CA LEU A 151 -4.85 15.04 -8.70
C LEU A 151 -3.96 14.79 -7.48
N LEU A 152 -2.81 15.47 -7.38
CA LEU A 152 -1.93 15.38 -6.22
C LEU A 152 -2.63 15.83 -4.94
N TRP A 153 -3.42 16.92 -5.01
CA TRP A 153 -4.27 17.38 -3.94
C TRP A 153 -5.30 16.34 -3.49
N GLU A 154 -5.98 15.72 -4.43
CA GLU A 154 -6.99 14.68 -4.12
C GLU A 154 -6.32 13.43 -3.52
N ILE A 155 -5.14 13.04 -4.00
CA ILE A 155 -4.34 11.97 -3.41
C ILE A 155 -4.00 12.28 -1.95
N ASP A 156 -3.59 13.51 -1.66
CA ASP A 156 -3.27 13.93 -0.29
C ASP A 156 -4.52 14.00 0.59
N ARG A 157 -5.68 14.39 0.06
CA ARG A 157 -6.96 14.32 0.78
C ARG A 157 -7.35 12.91 1.19
N VAL A 158 -7.13 11.92 0.32
CA VAL A 158 -7.35 10.51 0.68
C VAL A 158 -6.41 10.11 1.81
N HIS A 159 -5.13 10.45 1.70
CA HIS A 159 -4.13 10.16 2.72
C HIS A 159 -4.46 10.80 4.08
N MET A 160 -4.88 12.05 4.08
CA MET A 160 -5.19 12.81 5.30
C MET A 160 -6.39 12.25 6.09
N ARG A 161 -7.26 11.45 5.49
CA ARG A 161 -8.35 10.77 6.21
C ARG A 161 -7.82 9.73 7.20
N ASN A 162 -6.75 9.03 6.81
CA ASN A 162 -6.02 8.09 7.65
C ASN A 162 -4.60 7.96 7.13
N ARG A 163 -3.62 8.55 7.83
CA ARG A 163 -2.21 8.58 7.41
C ARG A 163 -1.52 7.22 7.49
N LEU A 164 -2.02 6.31 8.32
CA LEU A 164 -1.47 4.98 8.51
C LEU A 164 -2.53 3.89 8.35
N PRO A 165 -3.21 3.82 7.19
CA PRO A 165 -4.33 2.91 7.01
C PRO A 165 -3.93 1.45 7.16
N ILE A 166 -2.67 1.10 6.86
CA ILE A 166 -2.14 -0.26 6.96
C ILE A 166 -1.93 -0.73 8.41
N PHE A 167 -1.89 0.19 9.38
CA PHE A 167 -1.80 -0.11 10.81
C PHE A 167 -3.07 0.24 11.57
N ALA A 168 -4.05 0.83 10.90
CA ALA A 168 -5.34 1.09 11.50
C ALA A 168 -6.16 -0.19 11.54
N SER A 169 -6.97 -0.33 12.60
CA SER A 169 -7.87 -1.45 12.78
C SER A 169 -9.29 -0.93 12.99
N ASP A 170 -10.25 -1.57 12.35
CA ASP A 170 -11.68 -1.38 12.65
C ASP A 170 -12.07 -2.02 13.98
N ARG A 171 -11.13 -2.72 14.62
CA ARG A 171 -11.29 -3.47 15.86
C ARG A 171 -10.92 -2.70 17.11
N VAL A 172 -10.83 -1.39 17.02
CA VAL A 172 -10.54 -0.58 18.20
C VAL A 172 -11.59 -0.88 19.27
N GLY A 173 -11.17 -1.54 20.32
CA GLY A 173 -11.96 -1.75 21.53
C GLY A 173 -12.51 -3.15 21.79
N LYS A 174 -12.68 -4.01 20.79
CA LYS A 174 -13.30 -5.32 21.02
C LYS A 174 -12.39 -6.54 20.88
N ASP A 175 -11.56 -6.58 19.86
CA ASP A 175 -11.00 -7.85 19.40
C ASP A 175 -9.51 -8.03 19.67
N TRP A 176 -8.78 -6.95 19.94
CA TRP A 176 -7.35 -7.01 20.20
C TRP A 176 -7.02 -7.59 21.58
N TYR A 177 -7.87 -7.31 22.55
CA TYR A 177 -7.69 -7.71 23.95
C TYR A 177 -8.70 -8.77 24.43
N GLY A 178 -9.45 -9.40 23.55
CA GLY A 178 -10.55 -10.30 23.88
C GLY A 178 -11.85 -9.56 24.19
N GLU A 179 -12.78 -10.18 24.87
CA GLU A 179 -14.14 -9.64 25.08
C GLU A 179 -14.25 -8.46 26.09
N GLY A 180 -13.16 -7.79 26.44
CA GLY A 180 -13.14 -6.66 27.36
C GLY A 180 -13.08 -5.30 26.65
N GLU A 181 -13.62 -4.26 27.24
CA GLU A 181 -13.43 -2.88 26.82
C GLU A 181 -11.99 -2.42 27.03
N ILE A 182 -11.50 -1.48 26.15
CA ILE A 182 -10.13 -0.90 26.20
C ILE A 182 -9.90 -0.21 27.55
N GLY A 183 -10.30 -0.39 28.55
CA GLY A 183 -10.02 0.21 29.86
C GLY A 183 -9.89 -0.82 30.97
N GLU A 184 -10.35 -2.03 30.71
CA GLU A 184 -10.43 -3.04 31.77
C GLU A 184 -9.15 -3.86 31.93
N ARG A 185 -8.16 -3.69 31.04
CA ARG A 185 -6.93 -4.52 31.03
C ARG A 185 -5.61 -3.75 31.07
N ILE A 186 -5.65 -2.45 31.24
CA ILE A 186 -4.43 -1.68 31.54
C ILE A 186 -4.34 -1.59 33.05
N PRO A 187 -3.40 -2.31 33.69
CA PRO A 187 -3.18 -2.19 35.13
C PRO A 187 -2.67 -0.81 35.51
#